data_4aef91b4399817a715d76a81014e38f9
#
_entry.id   4aef91b4399817a715d76a81014e38f9
#
_cell.length_a   1.000
_cell.length_b   1.000
_cell.length_c   1.000
_cell.angle_alpha   90.00
_cell.angle_beta   90.00
_cell.angle_gamma   90.00
#
_symmetry.space_group_name_H-M   'P 1'
#
loop_
_entity.id
_entity.type
_entity.pdbx_description
1 polymer ?
#
loop_
_entity_poly.entity_id
_entity_poly.type
_entity_poly.pdbx_seq_one_letter_code
_entity_poly.pdbx_strand_id
1 'polypeptide(L)'
;MTWTTHDYENIPGTYVFDGKHSYGAYPLNKLLFSFNTEECRTEFDADPAAYCDKFGVEGKYKEFVLKKDFLGMLRAGANIYFMAKMAIPRGTSVQDAGAQFQGITTKEFQAKLLAKGDGLVERLAKRGGYWNG
;
A
#
# COMPACT_ATOMS: atom_id res chain seq x y z
N MET A 1 -25.42 9.45 -0.66
CA MET A 1 -25.17 8.70 0.60
C MET A 1 -24.37 9.58 1.55
N THR A 2 -24.82 9.70 2.78
CA THR A 2 -24.12 10.49 3.82
C THR A 2 -23.31 9.54 4.71
N TRP A 3 -22.00 9.81 4.83
CA TRP A 3 -21.11 8.99 5.63
C TRP A 3 -20.88 9.61 7.01
N THR A 4 -20.91 8.80 8.04
CA THR A 4 -20.61 9.22 9.41
C THR A 4 -19.09 9.22 9.62
N THR A 5 -18.57 10.23 10.32
CA THR A 5 -17.17 10.25 10.75
C THR A 5 -17.04 9.34 11.98
N HIS A 6 -15.98 8.54 12.00
CA HIS A 6 -15.72 7.57 13.08
C HIS A 6 -14.46 7.96 13.85
N ASP A 7 -14.40 7.57 15.12
CA ASP A 7 -13.27 7.86 16.00
C ASP A 7 -11.94 7.31 15.47
N TYR A 8 -12.00 6.14 14.83
CA TYR A 8 -10.81 5.50 14.26
C TYR A 8 -10.19 6.28 13.08
N GLU A 9 -10.91 7.25 12.51
CA GLU A 9 -10.39 8.05 11.39
C GLU A 9 -9.26 9.00 11.82
N ASN A 10 -9.13 9.27 13.12
CA ASN A 10 -8.17 10.22 13.67
C ASN A 10 -6.96 9.56 14.36
N ILE A 11 -6.73 8.28 14.13
CA ILE A 11 -5.58 7.58 14.71
C ILE A 11 -4.31 7.99 13.97
N PRO A 12 -3.33 8.68 14.64
CA PRO A 12 -2.10 9.11 13.98
C PRO A 12 -1.31 7.95 13.39
N GLY A 13 -0.78 8.15 12.18
CA GLY A 13 0.06 7.15 11.49
C GLY A 13 -0.71 6.04 10.81
N THR A 14 -2.04 6.14 10.75
CA THR A 14 -2.88 5.14 10.06
C THR A 14 -3.66 5.77 8.90
N TYR A 15 -3.99 4.95 7.90
CA TYR A 15 -4.85 5.32 6.79
C TYR A 15 -6.00 4.33 6.75
N VAL A 16 -7.22 4.81 6.98
CA VAL A 16 -8.39 3.95 7.13
C VAL A 16 -8.81 3.38 5.78
N PHE A 17 -9.01 2.06 5.76
CA PHE A 17 -9.64 1.36 4.65
C PHE A 17 -10.97 0.77 5.13
N ASP A 18 -12.07 1.39 4.72
CA ASP A 18 -13.43 0.94 5.02
C ASP A 18 -14.34 1.17 3.82
N GLY A 19 -15.63 0.88 3.97
CA GLY A 19 -16.60 1.05 2.88
C GLY A 19 -16.70 2.49 2.37
N LYS A 20 -16.58 3.47 3.25
CA LYS A 20 -16.58 4.88 2.90
C LYS A 20 -15.38 5.25 2.03
N HIS A 21 -14.17 4.93 2.50
CA HIS A 21 -12.93 5.29 1.81
C HIS A 21 -12.75 4.51 0.51
N SER A 22 -13.11 3.24 0.49
CA SER A 22 -12.97 2.40 -0.70
C SER A 22 -14.04 2.68 -1.78
N TYR A 23 -15.17 3.27 -1.41
CA TYR A 23 -16.26 3.54 -2.35
C TYR A 23 -15.80 4.40 -3.54
N GLY A 24 -15.15 5.54 -3.26
CA GLY A 24 -14.63 6.42 -4.30
C GLY A 24 -13.45 5.83 -5.08
N ALA A 25 -12.73 4.91 -4.48
CA ALA A 25 -11.57 4.26 -5.07
C ALA A 25 -11.91 2.92 -5.74
N TYR A 26 -13.19 2.59 -5.92
CA TYR A 26 -13.61 1.31 -6.48
C TYR A 26 -12.96 0.98 -7.85
N PRO A 27 -12.94 1.89 -8.83
CA PRO A 27 -12.28 1.62 -10.11
C PRO A 27 -10.78 1.35 -9.93
N LEU A 28 -10.09 2.11 -9.06
CA LEU A 28 -8.68 1.90 -8.75
C LEU A 28 -8.46 0.52 -8.13
N ASN A 29 -9.25 0.14 -7.13
CA ASN A 29 -9.13 -1.17 -6.49
C ASN A 29 -9.41 -2.32 -7.45
N LYS A 30 -10.37 -2.16 -8.36
CA LYS A 30 -10.65 -3.15 -9.40
C LYS A 30 -9.47 -3.30 -10.36
N LEU A 31 -8.85 -2.20 -10.76
CA LEU A 31 -7.65 -2.21 -11.59
C LEU A 31 -6.51 -2.95 -10.86
N LEU A 32 -6.23 -2.61 -9.61
CA LEU A 32 -5.16 -3.24 -8.82
C LEU A 32 -5.42 -4.73 -8.63
N PHE A 33 -6.66 -5.13 -8.38
CA PHE A 33 -7.04 -6.54 -8.24
C PHE A 33 -6.78 -7.33 -9.53
N SER A 34 -6.94 -6.70 -10.70
CA SER A 34 -6.70 -7.36 -12.00
C SER A 34 -5.27 -7.88 -12.14
N PHE A 35 -4.32 -7.31 -11.42
CA PHE A 35 -2.91 -7.72 -11.44
C PHE A 35 -2.62 -9.08 -10.80
N ASN A 36 -3.64 -9.78 -10.33
CA ASN A 36 -3.51 -11.18 -9.94
C ASN A 36 -3.15 -12.07 -11.15
N THR A 37 -3.51 -11.68 -12.36
CA THR A 37 -3.17 -12.43 -13.57
C THR A 37 -2.00 -11.79 -14.31
N GLU A 38 -1.17 -12.63 -14.90
CA GLU A 38 0.01 -12.19 -15.67
C GLU A 38 -0.42 -11.44 -16.94
N GLU A 39 -1.49 -11.88 -17.59
CA GLU A 39 -2.02 -11.23 -18.79
C GLU A 39 -2.39 -9.78 -18.52
N CYS A 40 -3.04 -9.51 -17.39
CA CYS A 40 -3.42 -8.16 -17.00
C CYS A 40 -2.18 -7.30 -16.71
N ARG A 41 -1.16 -7.86 -16.06
CA ARG A 41 0.09 -7.14 -15.82
C ARG A 41 0.81 -6.78 -17.11
N THR A 42 0.86 -7.71 -18.05
CA THR A 42 1.47 -7.50 -19.37
C THR A 42 0.72 -6.43 -20.18
N GLU A 43 -0.60 -6.48 -20.18
CA GLU A 43 -1.45 -5.47 -20.84
C GLU A 43 -1.21 -4.07 -20.24
N PHE A 44 -1.14 -3.97 -18.91
CA PHE A 44 -0.83 -2.71 -18.23
C PHE A 44 0.56 -2.18 -18.62
N ASP A 45 1.58 -3.03 -18.62
CA ASP A 45 2.94 -2.62 -18.95
C ASP A 45 3.08 -2.14 -20.39
N ALA A 46 2.26 -2.65 -21.31
CA ALA A 46 2.25 -2.23 -22.69
C ALA A 46 1.74 -0.78 -22.86
N ASP A 47 0.67 -0.41 -22.14
CA ASP A 47 0.11 0.95 -22.16
C ASP A 47 -0.64 1.23 -20.87
N PRO A 48 0.06 1.73 -19.84
CA PRO A 48 -0.56 2.01 -18.55
C PRO A 48 -1.72 3.00 -18.60
N ALA A 49 -1.63 4.02 -19.45
CA ALA A 49 -2.68 5.04 -19.56
C ALA A 49 -3.96 4.46 -20.14
N ALA A 50 -3.86 3.70 -21.23
CA ALA A 50 -5.01 3.02 -21.84
C ALA A 50 -5.63 2.00 -20.89
N TYR A 51 -4.80 1.30 -20.11
CA TYR A 51 -5.27 0.35 -19.11
C TYR A 51 -6.08 1.02 -18.00
N CYS A 52 -5.64 2.18 -17.53
CA CYS A 52 -6.41 3.00 -16.59
C CYS A 52 -7.77 3.39 -17.18
N ASP A 53 -7.80 3.83 -18.44
CA ASP A 53 -9.04 4.21 -19.12
C ASP A 53 -10.01 3.03 -19.24
N LYS A 54 -9.48 1.85 -19.53
CA LYS A 54 -10.25 0.59 -19.61
C LYS A 54 -11.00 0.30 -18.32
N PHE A 55 -10.40 0.59 -17.16
CA PHE A 55 -11.01 0.37 -15.85
C PHE A 55 -11.76 1.58 -15.30
N GLY A 56 -11.84 2.67 -16.03
CA GLY A 56 -12.48 3.89 -15.57
C GLY A 56 -11.71 4.62 -14.47
N VAL A 57 -10.39 4.40 -14.42
CA VAL A 57 -9.50 5.09 -13.47
C VAL A 57 -9.08 6.43 -14.06
N GLU A 58 -9.59 7.50 -13.48
CA GLU A 58 -9.49 8.86 -14.03
C GLU A 58 -8.93 9.84 -13.00
N GLY A 59 -8.58 11.05 -13.46
CA GLY A 59 -8.18 12.16 -12.61
C GLY A 59 -7.00 11.83 -11.72
N LYS A 60 -7.11 12.17 -10.43
CA LYS A 60 -6.05 11.93 -9.46
C LYS A 60 -5.66 10.46 -9.32
N TYR A 61 -6.63 9.57 -9.44
CA TYR A 61 -6.39 8.12 -9.33
C TYR A 61 -5.50 7.62 -10.47
N LYS A 62 -5.75 8.07 -11.69
CA LYS A 62 -4.90 7.76 -12.85
C LYS A 62 -3.49 8.31 -12.68
N GLU A 63 -3.38 9.53 -12.17
CA GLU A 63 -2.08 10.15 -11.90
C GLU A 63 -1.28 9.32 -10.88
N PHE A 64 -1.91 8.86 -9.79
CA PHE A 64 -1.26 8.02 -8.80
C PHE A 64 -0.74 6.71 -9.39
N VAL A 65 -1.52 6.08 -10.27
CA VAL A 65 -1.11 4.83 -10.94
C VAL A 65 0.08 5.07 -11.85
N LEU A 66 0.01 6.09 -12.70
CA LEU A 66 1.07 6.37 -13.68
C LEU A 66 2.38 6.78 -13.01
N LYS A 67 2.31 7.49 -11.89
CA LYS A 67 3.48 7.90 -11.10
C LYS A 67 3.94 6.86 -10.09
N LYS A 68 3.21 5.77 -9.92
CA LYS A 68 3.44 4.76 -8.87
C LYS A 68 3.48 5.39 -7.48
N ASP A 69 2.59 6.35 -7.25
CA ASP A 69 2.42 7.01 -5.97
C ASP A 69 1.57 6.15 -5.03
N PHE A 70 2.21 5.17 -4.39
CA PHE A 70 1.53 4.23 -3.51
C PHE A 70 0.95 4.91 -2.26
N LEU A 71 1.61 5.93 -1.74
CA LEU A 71 1.06 6.71 -0.63
C LEU A 71 -0.20 7.45 -1.04
N GLY A 72 -0.21 8.07 -2.22
CA GLY A 72 -1.39 8.73 -2.77
C GLY A 72 -2.55 7.76 -2.97
N MET A 73 -2.27 6.57 -3.52
CA MET A 73 -3.27 5.51 -3.65
C MET A 73 -3.85 5.07 -2.31
N LEU A 74 -2.99 4.85 -1.30
CA LEU A 74 -3.41 4.43 0.03
C LEU A 74 -4.33 5.48 0.67
N ARG A 75 -3.95 6.75 0.62
CA ARG A 75 -4.76 7.86 1.14
C ARG A 75 -6.09 8.02 0.40
N ALA A 76 -6.12 7.65 -0.87
CA ALA A 76 -7.32 7.73 -1.71
C ALA A 76 -8.29 6.54 -1.52
N GLY A 77 -7.93 5.55 -0.70
CA GLY A 77 -8.77 4.40 -0.40
C GLY A 77 -8.39 3.11 -1.11
N ALA A 78 -7.16 2.99 -1.60
CA ALA A 78 -6.69 1.75 -2.19
C ALA A 78 -6.46 0.66 -1.14
N ASN A 79 -6.78 -0.58 -1.51
CA ASN A 79 -6.47 -1.74 -0.69
C ASN A 79 -4.98 -2.06 -0.80
N ILE A 80 -4.30 -2.11 0.35
CA ILE A 80 -2.84 -2.31 0.39
C ILE A 80 -2.42 -3.66 -0.20
N TYR A 81 -3.22 -4.71 -0.04
CA TYR A 81 -2.90 -6.03 -0.61
C TYR A 81 -3.00 -6.01 -2.13
N PHE A 82 -3.96 -5.27 -2.69
CA PHE A 82 -4.10 -5.10 -4.13
C PHE A 82 -2.97 -4.23 -4.69
N MET A 83 -2.57 -3.18 -3.97
CA MET A 83 -1.40 -2.36 -4.35
C MET A 83 -0.13 -3.20 -4.47
N ALA A 84 0.06 -4.16 -3.58
CA ALA A 84 1.21 -5.07 -3.60
C ALA A 84 1.31 -5.85 -4.91
N LYS A 85 0.18 -6.17 -5.53
CA LYS A 85 0.15 -6.87 -6.84
C LYS A 85 0.70 -6.01 -7.97
N MET A 86 0.62 -4.70 -7.84
CA MET A 86 1.26 -3.77 -8.77
C MET A 86 2.74 -3.58 -8.45
N ALA A 87 3.08 -3.43 -7.19
CA ALA A 87 4.42 -3.02 -6.74
C ALA A 87 5.45 -4.16 -6.83
N ILE A 88 5.14 -5.30 -6.24
CA ILE A 88 6.10 -6.40 -6.07
C ILE A 88 6.61 -6.98 -7.40
N PRO A 89 5.75 -7.29 -8.39
CA PRO A 89 6.22 -7.81 -9.68
C PRO A 89 7.14 -6.84 -10.44
N ARG A 90 7.13 -5.57 -10.07
CA ARG A 90 7.95 -4.52 -10.69
C ARG A 90 9.19 -4.15 -9.87
N GLY A 91 9.55 -4.99 -8.91
CA GLY A 91 10.78 -4.82 -8.13
C GLY A 91 10.66 -3.87 -6.94
N THR A 92 9.47 -3.38 -6.61
CA THR A 92 9.26 -2.60 -5.39
C THR A 92 9.03 -3.54 -4.22
N SER A 93 9.93 -3.52 -3.25
CA SER A 93 9.79 -4.35 -2.05
C SER A 93 8.77 -3.76 -1.07
N VAL A 94 8.35 -4.56 -0.10
CA VAL A 94 7.51 -4.10 1.00
C VAL A 94 8.22 -2.99 1.80
N GLN A 95 9.54 -3.10 1.94
CA GLN A 95 10.35 -2.08 2.62
C GLN A 95 10.40 -0.76 1.83
N ASP A 96 10.47 -0.82 0.50
CA ASP A 96 10.40 0.36 -0.35
C ASP A 96 9.07 1.09 -0.18
N ALA A 97 7.97 0.35 -0.16
CA ALA A 97 6.64 0.90 0.08
C ALA A 97 6.54 1.52 1.49
N GLY A 98 7.04 0.82 2.50
CA GLY A 98 7.07 1.33 3.88
C GLY A 98 7.87 2.62 4.02
N ALA A 99 9.00 2.72 3.34
CA ALA A 99 9.82 3.93 3.28
C ALA A 99 9.05 5.10 2.63
N GLN A 100 8.39 4.83 1.52
CA GLN A 100 7.57 5.83 0.83
C GLN A 100 6.44 6.34 1.76
N PHE A 101 5.78 5.46 2.49
CA PHE A 101 4.71 5.84 3.42
C PHE A 101 5.21 6.74 4.56
N GLN A 102 6.47 6.60 4.95
CA GLN A 102 7.09 7.45 5.98
C GLN A 102 7.81 8.68 5.42
N GLY A 103 7.90 8.81 4.11
CA GLY A 103 8.60 9.93 3.47
C GLY A 103 10.12 9.88 3.65
N ILE A 104 10.69 8.69 3.77
CA ILE A 104 12.13 8.45 3.96
C ILE A 104 12.66 7.51 2.87
N THR A 105 13.98 7.38 2.78
CA THR A 105 14.59 6.43 1.86
C THR A 105 14.45 4.98 2.37
N THR A 106 14.52 4.02 1.45
CA THR A 106 14.50 2.59 1.81
C THR A 106 15.66 2.25 2.76
N LYS A 107 16.82 2.83 2.54
CA LYS A 107 18.00 2.63 3.39
C LYS A 107 17.76 3.13 4.81
N GLU A 108 17.16 4.31 4.98
CA GLU A 108 16.76 4.85 6.28
C GLU A 108 15.70 3.99 6.95
N PHE A 109 14.73 3.49 6.19
CA PHE A 109 13.70 2.59 6.70
C PHE A 109 14.30 1.28 7.22
N GLN A 110 15.21 0.67 6.45
CA GLN A 110 15.93 -0.54 6.87
C GLN A 110 16.75 -0.30 8.14
N ALA A 111 17.44 0.84 8.24
CA ALA A 111 18.19 1.20 9.44
C ALA A 111 17.30 1.32 10.67
N LYS A 112 16.11 1.92 10.53
CA LYS A 112 15.12 1.99 11.62
C LYS A 112 14.65 0.61 12.06
N LEU A 113 14.40 -0.30 11.13
CA LEU A 113 13.98 -1.67 11.45
C LEU A 113 15.07 -2.42 12.22
N LEU A 114 16.33 -2.30 11.80
CA LEU A 114 17.47 -2.91 12.48
C LEU A 114 17.65 -2.35 13.88
N ALA A 115 17.55 -1.02 14.04
CA ALA A 115 17.66 -0.38 15.35
C ALA A 115 16.59 -0.86 16.33
N LYS A 116 15.36 -1.09 15.87
CA LYS A 116 14.28 -1.65 16.70
C LYS A 116 14.51 -3.10 17.10
N GLY A 117 15.35 -3.82 16.38
CA GLY A 117 15.77 -5.19 16.72
C GLY A 117 16.86 -5.25 17.77
N ASP A 118 17.49 -4.11 18.14
CA ASP A 118 18.54 -4.08 19.15
C ASP A 118 18.02 -4.60 20.49
N GLY A 119 18.77 -5.50 21.11
CA GLY A 119 18.38 -6.11 22.38
C GLY A 119 17.26 -7.15 22.26
N LEU A 120 16.87 -7.55 21.03
CA LEU A 120 15.77 -8.51 20.83
C LEU A 120 16.08 -9.86 21.49
N VAL A 121 17.29 -10.37 21.34
CA VAL A 121 17.69 -11.68 21.89
C VAL A 121 17.55 -11.67 23.43
N GLU A 122 18.01 -10.62 24.08
CA GLU A 122 17.90 -10.44 25.52
C GLU A 122 16.45 -10.31 25.99
N ARG A 123 15.62 -9.56 25.23
CA ARG A 123 14.19 -9.46 25.53
C ARG A 123 13.47 -10.78 25.39
N LEU A 124 13.78 -11.55 24.36
CA LEU A 124 13.20 -12.87 24.14
C LEU A 124 13.60 -13.87 25.23
N ALA A 125 14.87 -13.82 25.65
CA ALA A 125 15.37 -14.68 26.74
C ALA A 125 14.61 -14.42 28.03
N LYS A 126 14.37 -13.14 28.38
CA LYS A 126 13.58 -12.74 29.58
C LYS A 126 12.13 -13.23 29.51
N ARG A 127 11.57 -13.40 28.33
CA ARG A 127 10.20 -13.89 28.11
C ARG A 127 10.10 -15.41 28.06
N GLY A 128 11.23 -16.11 28.12
CA GLY A 128 11.25 -17.56 27.94
C GLY A 128 11.14 -18.04 26.50
N GLY A 129 11.37 -17.14 25.53
CA GLY A 129 11.37 -17.45 24.11
C GLY A 129 10.32 -16.68 23.31
N TYR A 130 10.31 -16.89 22.00
CA TYR A 130 9.49 -16.12 21.05
C TYR A 130 7.98 -16.30 21.29
N TRP A 131 7.56 -17.52 21.61
CA TRP A 131 6.12 -17.86 21.73
C TRP A 131 5.55 -17.77 23.14
N ASN A 132 6.38 -17.42 24.12
CA ASN A 132 5.96 -17.24 25.50
C ASN A 132 5.74 -15.74 25.75
N GLY A 133 4.54 -15.30 25.47
CA GLY A 133 4.21 -13.90 25.58
C GLY A 133 3.04 -13.66 26.50
#